data_b9ee802b2ea08a0e43ff4df49fcbf53c
#
_entry.id   b9ee802b2ea08a0e43ff4df49fcbf53c
#
_cell.length_a   1.000
_cell.length_b   1.000
_cell.length_c   1.000
_cell.angle_alpha   90.00
_cell.angle_beta   90.00
_cell.angle_gamma   90.00
#
_symmetry.space_group_name_H-M   'P 1'
#
loop_
_entity.id
_entity.type
_entity.pdbx_description
1 polymer ?
#
loop_
_entity_poly.entity_id
_entity_poly.type
_entity_poly.pdbx_seq_one_letter_code
_entity_poly.pdbx_strand_id
1 'polypeptide(L)'
;MADMKYPQSAESNEYRYIDFAWLNEVATGLTAGAEKHPGETWRDIPAEEHAARALRHLSMWLAGDRSDSHIINASMRCMMARTMEREEPEISKELLELMSRKAGIKC
;
A
#
# COMPACT_ATOMS: atom_id res chain seq x y z
N MET A 1 5.85 17.44 -29.00
CA MET A 1 6.26 17.69 -28.70
C MET A 1 6.92 17.44 -28.41
N ALA A 2 7.03 17.33 -28.41
CA ALA A 2 7.61 17.29 -28.02
C ALA A 2 8.29 17.31 -27.62
N ASP A 3 8.49 17.12 -27.73
CA ASP A 3 9.26 17.19 -27.27
C ASP A 3 9.58 17.73 -26.58
N MET A 4 9.18 17.82 -26.30
CA MET A 4 9.51 18.48 -25.78
C MET A 4 10.41 18.49 -25.24
N LYS A 5 10.46 18.70 -25.25
CA LYS A 5 11.50 19.01 -24.80
C LYS A 5 11.45 19.78 -23.66
N TYR A 6 10.65 19.43 -22.83
CA TYR A 6 10.65 19.95 -21.55
C TYR A 6 11.77 19.38 -20.83
N PRO A 7 12.57 20.13 -20.17
CA PRO A 7 13.59 19.55 -19.37
C PRO A 7 12.89 18.80 -18.27
N GLN A 8 12.98 17.55 -18.40
CA GLN A 8 12.44 16.74 -17.39
C GLN A 8 13.41 16.70 -16.29
N SER A 9 13.16 17.35 -15.29
CA SER A 9 13.98 17.33 -14.13
C SER A 9 13.97 15.93 -13.55
N ALA A 10 15.09 15.45 -13.12
CA ALA A 10 15.19 14.12 -12.58
C ALA A 10 14.35 13.93 -11.35
N GLU A 11 14.06 15.03 -10.67
CA GLU A 11 13.25 14.91 -9.48
C GLU A 11 11.78 15.08 -9.77
N SER A 12 11.39 15.26 -11.00
CA SER A 12 9.99 15.38 -11.35
C SER A 12 9.28 14.07 -11.25
N ASN A 13 8.26 14.03 -10.45
CA ASN A 13 7.40 12.86 -10.40
C ASN A 13 6.31 13.04 -11.43
N GLU A 14 6.17 12.06 -12.30
CA GLU A 14 5.21 12.16 -13.38
C GLU A 14 3.92 11.49 -12.97
N TYR A 15 3.08 12.26 -12.31
CA TYR A 15 1.80 11.74 -11.85
C TYR A 15 0.94 11.26 -13.01
N ARG A 16 1.19 11.78 -14.20
CA ARG A 16 0.42 11.39 -15.38
C ARG A 16 0.63 9.92 -15.77
N TYR A 17 1.65 9.27 -15.22
CA TYR A 17 1.85 7.85 -15.48
C TYR A 17 0.95 6.97 -14.62
N ILE A 18 0.27 7.57 -13.67
CA ILE A 18 -0.68 6.81 -12.85
C ILE A 18 -1.98 6.66 -13.63
N ASP A 19 -2.55 5.46 -13.59
CA ASP A 19 -3.86 5.24 -14.17
C ASP A 19 -4.88 5.91 -13.25
N PHE A 20 -5.46 7.01 -13.72
CA PHE A 20 -6.35 7.79 -12.86
C PHE A 20 -7.67 7.09 -12.60
N ALA A 21 -8.09 6.18 -13.48
CA ALA A 21 -9.28 5.39 -13.19
C ALA A 21 -9.03 4.51 -11.96
N TRP A 22 -7.87 3.90 -11.90
CA TRP A 22 -7.48 3.09 -10.74
C TRP A 22 -7.40 3.96 -9.49
N LEU A 23 -6.80 5.13 -9.62
CA LEU A 23 -6.67 6.05 -8.50
C LEU A 23 -8.03 6.46 -7.96
N ASN A 24 -8.98 6.73 -8.87
CA ASN A 24 -10.34 7.09 -8.47
C ASN A 24 -11.03 5.94 -7.74
N GLU A 25 -10.79 4.73 -8.17
CA GLU A 25 -11.37 3.56 -7.50
C GLU A 25 -10.82 3.40 -6.11
N VAL A 26 -9.52 3.63 -5.95
CA VAL A 26 -8.90 3.58 -4.64
C VAL A 26 -9.48 4.66 -3.73
N ALA A 27 -9.62 5.87 -4.27
CA ALA A 27 -10.18 6.98 -3.49
C ALA A 27 -11.60 6.69 -3.06
N THR A 28 -12.39 6.09 -3.96
CA THR A 28 -13.76 5.71 -3.63
C THR A 28 -13.79 4.69 -2.51
N GLY A 29 -12.92 3.70 -2.59
CA GLY A 29 -12.83 2.68 -1.55
C GLY A 29 -12.43 3.25 -0.21
N LEU A 30 -11.48 4.16 -0.20
CA LEU A 30 -11.03 4.80 1.03
C LEU A 30 -12.14 5.64 1.64
N THR A 31 -12.91 6.32 0.80
CA THR A 31 -14.02 7.15 1.26
C THR A 31 -15.08 6.27 1.92
N ALA A 32 -15.43 5.17 1.27
CA ALA A 32 -16.41 4.24 1.84
C ALA A 32 -15.92 3.67 3.16
N GLY A 33 -14.63 3.35 3.24
CA GLY A 33 -14.06 2.85 4.48
C GLY A 33 -14.10 3.87 5.59
N ALA A 34 -13.85 5.13 5.26
CA ALA A 34 -13.87 6.19 6.25
C ALA A 34 -15.27 6.41 6.81
N GLU A 35 -16.29 6.21 5.98
CA GLU A 35 -17.67 6.31 6.46
C GLU A 35 -18.01 5.19 7.42
N LYS A 36 -17.48 3.99 7.13
CA LYS A 36 -17.73 2.84 7.98
C LYS A 36 -16.92 2.90 9.27
N HIS A 37 -15.71 3.41 9.18
CA HIS A 37 -14.77 3.43 10.30
C HIS A 37 -14.20 4.83 10.46
N PRO A 38 -14.97 5.74 11.05
CA PRO A 38 -14.50 7.11 11.22
C PRO A 38 -13.25 7.16 12.08
N GLY A 39 -12.41 8.15 11.83
CA GLY A 39 -11.22 8.35 12.63
C GLY A 39 -9.99 7.65 12.10
N GLU A 40 -10.06 7.11 10.89
CA GLU A 40 -8.91 6.49 10.25
C GLU A 40 -8.26 5.44 11.15
N THR A 41 -9.09 4.50 11.60
CA THR A 41 -8.60 3.49 12.53
C THR A 41 -7.51 2.61 11.92
N TRP A 42 -7.34 2.63 10.59
CA TRP A 42 -6.28 1.87 9.97
C TRP A 42 -4.90 2.36 10.40
N ARG A 43 -4.81 3.57 10.95
CA ARG A 43 -3.52 4.09 11.42
C ARG A 43 -3.08 3.42 12.73
N ASP A 44 -3.95 2.65 13.32
CA ASP A 44 -3.59 1.86 14.50
C ASP A 44 -3.20 0.43 14.16
N ILE A 45 -3.21 0.08 12.89
CA ILE A 45 -2.87 -1.27 12.44
C ILE A 45 -1.44 -1.26 11.93
N PRO A 46 -0.61 -2.21 12.37
CA PRO A 46 0.80 -2.24 11.93
C PRO A 46 0.92 -2.52 10.44
N ALA A 47 2.01 -2.05 9.85
CA ALA A 47 2.26 -2.23 8.42
C ALA A 47 2.17 -3.68 8.01
N GLU A 48 2.71 -4.56 8.81
CA GLU A 48 2.74 -5.99 8.56
C GLU A 48 1.35 -6.57 8.40
N GLU A 49 0.42 -6.12 9.23
CA GLU A 49 -0.94 -6.60 9.18
C GLU A 49 -1.64 -6.11 7.91
N HIS A 50 -1.39 -4.86 7.53
CA HIS A 50 -1.93 -4.35 6.26
C HIS A 50 -1.40 -5.14 5.08
N ALA A 51 -0.11 -5.47 5.09
CA ALA A 51 0.49 -6.24 4.02
C ALA A 51 -0.13 -7.64 3.93
N ALA A 52 -0.38 -8.26 5.08
CA ALA A 52 -0.99 -9.57 5.11
C ALA A 52 -2.40 -9.53 4.51
N ARG A 53 -3.14 -8.47 4.82
CA ARG A 53 -4.49 -8.32 4.27
C ARG A 53 -4.45 -8.05 2.77
N ALA A 54 -3.45 -7.31 2.31
CA ALA A 54 -3.28 -7.10 0.87
C ALA A 54 -3.04 -8.44 0.17
N LEU A 55 -2.18 -9.25 0.74
CA LEU A 55 -1.86 -10.56 0.17
C LEU A 55 -3.09 -11.45 0.13
N ARG A 56 -3.92 -11.40 1.16
CA ARG A 56 -5.13 -12.18 1.20
C ARG A 56 -6.07 -11.81 0.04
N HIS A 57 -6.25 -10.50 -0.20
CA HIS A 57 -7.09 -10.07 -1.31
C HIS A 57 -6.53 -10.51 -2.66
N LEU A 58 -5.21 -10.41 -2.84
CA LEU A 58 -4.59 -10.84 -4.08
C LEU A 58 -4.74 -12.35 -4.28
N SER A 59 -4.60 -13.09 -3.21
CA SER A 59 -4.77 -14.54 -3.24
C SER A 59 -6.18 -14.92 -3.66
N MET A 60 -7.18 -14.24 -3.12
CA MET A 60 -8.57 -14.52 -3.46
C MET A 60 -8.85 -14.18 -4.93
N TRP A 61 -8.28 -13.09 -5.40
CA TRP A 61 -8.45 -12.71 -6.80
C TRP A 61 -7.82 -13.75 -7.72
N LEU A 62 -6.62 -14.23 -7.38
CA LEU A 62 -5.93 -15.22 -8.17
C LEU A 62 -6.68 -16.56 -8.17
N ALA A 63 -7.40 -16.84 -7.11
CA ALA A 63 -8.23 -18.04 -7.03
C ALA A 63 -9.54 -17.91 -7.82
N GLY A 64 -9.77 -16.76 -8.41
CA GLY A 64 -10.95 -16.54 -9.25
C GLY A 64 -12.13 -15.89 -8.57
N ASP A 65 -11.96 -15.49 -7.32
CA ASP A 65 -13.05 -14.86 -6.58
C ASP A 65 -13.23 -13.42 -7.07
N ARG A 66 -14.44 -13.09 -7.50
CA ARG A 66 -14.78 -11.74 -7.95
C ARG A 66 -15.94 -11.16 -7.16
N SER A 67 -16.19 -11.73 -5.98
CA SER A 67 -17.30 -11.26 -5.17
C SER A 67 -17.01 -9.92 -4.48
N ASP A 68 -15.74 -9.50 -4.53
CA ASP A 68 -15.33 -8.24 -3.92
C ASP A 68 -14.29 -7.61 -4.84
N SER A 69 -14.02 -6.35 -4.63
CA SER A 69 -13.01 -5.62 -5.41
C SER A 69 -11.62 -5.88 -4.83
N HIS A 70 -11.15 -7.10 -5.01
CA HIS A 70 -9.93 -7.54 -4.35
C HIS A 70 -8.70 -6.74 -4.74
N ILE A 71 -8.57 -6.37 -6.02
CA ILE A 71 -7.40 -5.62 -6.47
C ILE A 71 -7.38 -4.23 -5.83
N ILE A 72 -8.54 -3.59 -5.76
CA ILE A 72 -8.62 -2.25 -5.16
C ILE A 72 -8.41 -2.35 -3.65
N ASN A 73 -8.99 -3.35 -3.03
CA ASN A 73 -8.79 -3.55 -1.59
C ASN A 73 -7.33 -3.81 -1.27
N ALA A 74 -6.65 -4.59 -2.09
CA ALA A 74 -5.21 -4.82 -1.92
C ALA A 74 -4.44 -3.53 -2.11
N SER A 75 -4.84 -2.71 -3.09
CA SER A 75 -4.19 -1.42 -3.34
C SER A 75 -4.29 -0.51 -2.14
N MET A 76 -5.47 -0.44 -1.52
CA MET A 76 -5.67 0.38 -0.34
C MET A 76 -4.79 -0.10 0.80
N ARG A 77 -4.71 -1.42 0.99
CA ARG A 77 -3.89 -1.98 2.06
C ARG A 77 -2.41 -1.73 1.83
N CYS A 78 -1.97 -1.77 0.58
CA CYS A 78 -0.57 -1.46 0.27
C CYS A 78 -0.23 -0.03 0.64
N MET A 79 -1.14 0.90 0.34
CA MET A 79 -0.95 2.30 0.69
C MET A 79 -0.85 2.45 2.21
N MET A 80 -1.75 1.79 2.93
CA MET A 80 -1.76 1.85 4.38
C MET A 80 -0.48 1.25 4.97
N ALA A 81 -0.05 0.11 4.42
CA ALA A 81 1.18 -0.52 4.87
C ALA A 81 2.37 0.40 4.70
N ARG A 82 2.46 1.03 3.53
CA ARG A 82 3.59 1.91 3.26
C ARG A 82 3.57 3.14 4.17
N THR A 83 2.39 3.66 4.45
CA THR A 83 2.26 4.81 5.34
C THR A 83 2.73 4.45 6.74
N MET A 84 2.28 3.31 7.25
CA MET A 84 2.67 2.89 8.60
C MET A 84 4.16 2.55 8.67
N GLU A 85 4.67 1.96 7.61
CA GLU A 85 6.09 1.63 7.53
C GLU A 85 6.96 2.88 7.64
N ARG A 86 6.55 3.95 6.97
CA ARG A 86 7.29 5.20 7.01
C ARG A 86 7.27 5.86 8.38
N GLU A 87 6.16 5.67 9.07
CA GLU A 87 5.99 6.35 10.35
C GLU A 87 6.73 5.69 11.49
N GLU A 88 7.10 4.41 11.31
CA GLU A 88 7.83 3.69 12.35
C GLU A 88 9.04 2.96 11.80
N PRO A 89 9.86 3.63 11.00
CA PRO A 89 10.93 2.90 10.30
C PRO A 89 11.99 2.34 11.24
N GLU A 90 12.31 3.05 12.31
CA GLU A 90 13.38 2.61 13.19
C GLU A 90 13.01 1.42 14.02
N ILE A 91 11.80 1.46 14.56
CA ILE A 91 11.32 0.34 15.35
C ILE A 91 11.23 -0.91 14.51
N SER A 92 10.74 -0.77 13.29
CA SER A 92 10.62 -1.89 12.37
C SER A 92 11.97 -2.51 12.08
N LYS A 93 12.96 -1.66 11.90
CA LYS A 93 14.31 -2.14 11.60
C LYS A 93 14.88 -2.94 12.74
N GLU A 94 14.76 -2.40 13.94
CA GLU A 94 15.25 -3.10 15.12
C GLU A 94 14.55 -4.42 15.33
N LEU A 95 13.26 -4.42 15.13
CA LEU A 95 12.48 -5.62 15.31
C LEU A 95 12.87 -6.69 14.31
N LEU A 96 13.07 -6.30 13.07
CA LEU A 96 13.48 -7.24 12.03
C LEU A 96 14.84 -7.83 12.33
N GLU A 97 15.77 -7.02 12.81
CA GLU A 97 17.07 -7.50 13.18
C GLU A 97 16.99 -8.53 14.30
N LEU A 98 16.19 -8.23 15.28
CA LEU A 98 16.02 -9.11 16.41
C LEU A 98 15.42 -10.43 15.98
N MET A 99 14.40 -10.36 15.16
CA MET A 99 13.74 -11.56 14.67
C MET A 99 14.65 -12.40 13.80
N SER A 100 15.47 -11.76 12.97
CA SER A 100 16.42 -12.47 12.13
C SER A 100 17.43 -13.21 12.96
N ARG A 101 17.91 -12.59 14.03
CA ARG A 101 18.88 -13.23 14.88
C ARG A 101 18.29 -14.44 15.59
N LYS A 102 17.07 -14.29 16.08
CA LYS A 102 16.43 -15.38 16.79
C LYS A 102 16.12 -16.55 15.89
N ALA A 103 15.80 -16.26 14.65
CA ALA A 103 15.48 -17.31 13.68
C ALA A 103 16.72 -17.90 13.04
N GLY A 104 17.89 -17.32 13.29
CA GLY A 104 19.10 -17.80 12.66
C GLY A 104 19.22 -17.42 11.22
N ILE A 105 18.48 -16.44 10.78
CA ILE A 105 18.51 -15.98 9.39
C ILE A 105 19.57 -14.92 9.24
N LYS A 106 20.39 -15.08 8.22
CA LYS A 106 21.39 -14.08 7.92
C LYS A 106 20.97 -13.26 6.76
N CYS A 107 20.92 -12.00 6.93
CA CYS A 107 20.51 -11.14 5.84
C CYS A 107 21.65 -10.39 5.26
#